data_fa2c03accf2193df6fb73c8f2c87fd16
#
_entry.id   fa2c03accf2193df6fb73c8f2c87fd16
#
_cell.length_a   1.000
_cell.length_b   1.000
_cell.length_c   1.000
_cell.angle_alpha   90.00
_cell.angle_beta   90.00
_cell.angle_gamma   90.00
#
_symmetry.space_group_name_H-M   'P 1'
#
loop_
_entity.id
_entity.type
_entity.pdbx_description
1 polymer ?
#
loop_
_entity_poly.entity_id
_entity_poly.type
_entity_poly.pdbx_seq_one_letter_code
_entity_poly.pdbx_strand_id
1 'polypeptide(L)'
;MKYTLLLSIFLLTSCAANQNSRNVEEIEAHQASENEHFLNKEKTILSAEDFEHFSSLEFYPIDLKYRVKAKFIRTPTELPFLMPTTTDRLPEYVKYGEAHFNIDGKEFKLALYQSTAAYDEAGYEDYLFLPFTDLTSGDGSYGGGRFLDARIPKGNKIMIDFNKAYNPYCAYNHKYYCPIPQKENDLLVRIEAGVKAYDNH
;
A
#
# COMPACT_ATOMS: atom_id res chain seq x y z
N MET A 1 -1.89 36.10 -35.04
CA MET A 1 -1.72 35.67 -33.63
C MET A 1 -2.74 34.59 -33.19
N LYS A 2 -3.16 33.63 -34.04
CA LYS A 2 -4.13 32.56 -33.68
C LYS A 2 -3.52 31.13 -33.66
N TYR A 3 -2.26 30.95 -34.05
CA TYR A 3 -1.66 29.61 -34.19
C TYR A 3 -0.74 29.19 -33.04
N THR A 4 -0.39 30.10 -32.15
CA THR A 4 0.51 29.82 -31.00
C THR A 4 -0.20 29.12 -29.81
N LEU A 5 -1.52 29.22 -29.72
CA LEU A 5 -2.29 28.63 -28.63
C LEU A 5 -2.53 27.13 -28.81
N LEU A 6 -2.59 26.65 -30.07
CA LEU A 6 -2.81 25.21 -30.37
C LEU A 6 -1.56 24.34 -30.13
N LEU A 7 -0.37 24.90 -30.25
CA LEU A 7 0.88 24.15 -30.07
C LEU A 7 1.18 23.85 -28.58
N SER A 8 0.80 24.75 -27.66
CA SER A 8 0.99 24.57 -26.23
C SER A 8 0.08 23.50 -25.60
N ILE A 9 -1.12 23.29 -26.15
CA ILE A 9 -2.05 22.25 -25.67
C ILE A 9 -1.55 20.86 -26.06
N PHE A 10 -0.94 20.69 -27.24
CA PHE A 10 -0.38 19.40 -27.69
C PHE A 10 0.83 18.94 -26.87
N LEU A 11 1.66 19.88 -26.38
CA LEU A 11 2.82 19.54 -25.54
C LEU A 11 2.41 19.09 -24.14
N LEU A 12 1.36 19.65 -23.56
CA LEU A 12 0.87 19.26 -22.23
C LEU A 12 0.22 17.87 -22.20
N THR A 13 -0.50 17.49 -23.26
CA THR A 13 -1.12 16.16 -23.36
C THR A 13 -0.07 15.07 -23.57
N SER A 14 0.99 15.31 -24.30
CA SER A 14 2.09 14.36 -24.51
C SER A 14 2.87 14.08 -23.21
N CYS A 15 3.12 15.09 -22.39
CA CYS A 15 3.82 14.90 -21.10
C CYS A 15 2.97 14.11 -20.10
N ALA A 16 1.66 14.36 -20.04
CA ALA A 16 0.77 13.63 -19.13
C ALA A 16 0.63 12.15 -19.54
N ALA A 17 0.47 11.86 -20.82
CA ALA A 17 0.40 10.50 -21.34
C ALA A 17 1.68 9.71 -21.05
N ASN A 18 2.84 10.29 -21.24
CA ASN A 18 4.14 9.69 -20.92
C ASN A 18 4.32 9.44 -19.41
N GLN A 19 3.81 10.33 -18.54
CA GLN A 19 3.85 10.11 -17.09
C GLN A 19 2.94 8.97 -16.66
N ASN A 20 1.74 8.86 -17.24
CA ASN A 20 0.81 7.77 -16.94
C ASN A 20 1.39 6.41 -17.36
N SER A 21 2.02 6.31 -18.55
CA SER A 21 2.70 5.09 -19.00
C SER A 21 3.79 4.67 -17.99
N ARG A 22 4.65 5.59 -17.58
CA ARG A 22 5.69 5.30 -16.58
C ARG A 22 5.12 4.87 -15.22
N ASN A 23 3.99 5.45 -14.80
CA ASN A 23 3.34 5.03 -13.55
C ASN A 23 2.81 3.60 -13.67
N VAL A 24 2.22 3.22 -14.80
CA VAL A 24 1.75 1.85 -15.05
C VAL A 24 2.93 0.87 -15.05
N GLU A 25 3.99 1.17 -15.81
CA GLU A 25 5.23 0.36 -15.84
C GLU A 25 5.84 0.15 -14.45
N GLU A 26 5.84 1.18 -13.60
CA GLU A 26 6.31 1.09 -12.20
C GLU A 26 5.45 0.14 -11.36
N ILE A 27 4.11 0.16 -11.56
CA ILE A 27 3.19 -0.73 -10.85
C ILE A 27 3.36 -2.17 -11.36
N GLU A 28 3.44 -2.38 -12.67
CA GLU A 28 3.67 -3.70 -13.27
C GLU A 28 4.99 -4.32 -12.78
N ALA A 29 6.06 -3.53 -12.73
CA ALA A 29 7.34 -3.98 -12.21
C ALA A 29 7.27 -4.36 -10.72
N HIS A 30 6.51 -3.62 -9.91
CA HIS A 30 6.27 -3.97 -8.50
C HIS A 30 5.51 -5.30 -8.39
N GLN A 31 4.40 -5.48 -9.14
CA GLN A 31 3.61 -6.71 -9.12
C GLN A 31 4.43 -7.93 -9.60
N ALA A 32 5.28 -7.73 -10.61
CA ALA A 32 6.20 -8.77 -11.06
C ALA A 32 7.23 -9.16 -9.99
N SER A 33 7.79 -8.18 -9.28
CA SER A 33 8.73 -8.40 -8.17
C SER A 33 8.09 -9.16 -7.01
N GLU A 34 6.82 -8.84 -6.67
CA GLU A 34 6.06 -9.59 -5.67
C GLU A 34 5.89 -11.06 -6.09
N ASN A 35 5.49 -11.32 -7.34
CA ASN A 35 5.38 -12.67 -7.85
C ASN A 35 6.74 -13.43 -7.84
N GLU A 36 7.82 -12.77 -8.21
CA GLU A 36 9.19 -13.37 -8.14
C GLU A 36 9.55 -13.74 -6.69
N HIS A 37 9.19 -12.91 -5.71
CA HIS A 37 9.42 -13.21 -4.30
C HIS A 37 8.69 -14.47 -3.86
N PHE A 38 7.41 -14.60 -4.23
CA PHE A 38 6.59 -15.77 -3.89
C PHE A 38 7.04 -17.04 -4.62
N LEU A 39 7.52 -16.94 -5.86
CA LEU A 39 8.03 -18.06 -6.66
C LEU A 39 9.46 -18.48 -6.26
N ASN A 40 10.16 -17.70 -5.47
CA ASN A 40 11.50 -18.05 -5.00
C ASN A 40 11.42 -18.98 -3.80
N LYS A 41 11.78 -20.26 -3.99
CA LYS A 41 11.72 -21.31 -2.97
C LYS A 41 12.49 -20.99 -1.66
N GLU A 42 13.53 -20.16 -1.74
CA GLU A 42 14.35 -19.80 -0.59
C GLU A 42 13.76 -18.61 0.20
N LYS A 43 12.89 -17.82 -0.44
CA LYS A 43 12.34 -16.57 0.12
C LYS A 43 10.84 -16.64 0.39
N THR A 44 10.15 -17.57 -0.27
CA THR A 44 8.68 -17.65 -0.18
C THR A 44 8.19 -17.86 1.25
N ILE A 45 7.05 -17.25 1.54
CA ILE A 45 6.35 -17.38 2.81
C ILE A 45 5.28 -18.48 2.78
N LEU A 46 5.01 -19.05 1.61
CA LEU A 46 4.05 -20.13 1.41
C LEU A 46 4.46 -21.38 2.20
N SER A 47 3.50 -22.22 2.51
CA SER A 47 3.78 -23.59 2.93
C SER A 47 4.39 -24.39 1.78
N ALA A 48 5.02 -25.52 2.06
CA ALA A 48 5.55 -26.38 1.00
C ALA A 48 4.44 -26.88 0.07
N GLU A 49 3.24 -27.17 0.62
CA GLU A 49 2.06 -27.63 -0.11
C GLU A 49 1.52 -26.51 -1.02
N ASP A 50 1.32 -25.32 -0.48
CA ASP A 50 0.83 -24.17 -1.26
C ASP A 50 1.81 -23.78 -2.36
N PHE A 51 3.12 -23.84 -2.07
CA PHE A 51 4.17 -23.53 -3.06
C PHE A 51 4.11 -24.43 -4.27
N GLU A 52 3.78 -25.72 -4.13
CA GLU A 52 3.67 -26.67 -5.26
C GLU A 52 2.52 -26.30 -6.21
N HIS A 53 1.50 -25.58 -5.73
CA HIS A 53 0.32 -25.20 -6.49
C HIS A 53 0.28 -23.72 -6.85
N PHE A 54 1.19 -22.92 -6.30
CA PHE A 54 1.25 -21.50 -6.53
C PHE A 54 1.73 -21.17 -7.95
N SER A 55 0.99 -20.33 -8.65
CA SER A 55 1.36 -19.84 -9.99
C SER A 55 1.66 -18.34 -9.98
N SER A 56 0.83 -17.54 -9.36
CA SER A 56 0.99 -16.09 -9.24
C SER A 56 0.00 -15.53 -8.19
N LEU A 57 0.32 -14.36 -7.68
CA LEU A 57 -0.65 -13.53 -6.97
C LEU A 57 -1.69 -12.99 -7.95
N GLU A 58 -2.93 -12.90 -7.52
CA GLU A 58 -3.96 -12.20 -8.27
C GLU A 58 -4.01 -10.72 -7.86
N PHE A 59 -4.05 -9.84 -8.84
CA PHE A 59 -4.19 -8.40 -8.65
C PHE A 59 -5.48 -7.89 -9.27
N TYR A 60 -6.00 -6.80 -8.73
CA TYR A 60 -6.99 -5.98 -9.44
C TYR A 60 -6.35 -5.34 -10.67
N PRO A 61 -7.13 -5.00 -11.71
CA PRO A 61 -6.63 -4.22 -12.83
C PRO A 61 -6.00 -2.90 -12.35
N ILE A 62 -4.89 -2.49 -12.94
CA ILE A 62 -4.22 -1.23 -12.61
C ILE A 62 -5.16 -0.06 -12.94
N ASP A 63 -5.45 0.77 -11.92
CA ASP A 63 -6.23 2.00 -12.10
C ASP A 63 -5.51 3.16 -11.38
N LEU A 64 -5.04 4.12 -12.18
CA LEU A 64 -4.28 5.26 -11.67
C LEU A 64 -5.11 6.22 -10.80
N LYS A 65 -6.43 6.10 -10.76
CA LYS A 65 -7.26 6.85 -9.80
C LYS A 65 -6.92 6.49 -8.34
N TYR A 66 -6.38 5.28 -8.12
CA TYR A 66 -5.93 4.80 -6.82
C TYR A 66 -4.45 5.11 -6.52
N ARG A 67 -3.76 5.82 -7.42
CA ARG A 67 -2.45 6.42 -7.17
C ARG A 67 -2.63 7.88 -6.77
N VAL A 68 -2.81 8.15 -5.48
CA VAL A 68 -3.22 9.45 -4.96
C VAL A 68 -2.06 10.22 -4.35
N LYS A 69 -1.97 11.51 -4.68
CA LYS A 69 -1.04 12.44 -4.03
C LYS A 69 -1.73 13.05 -2.82
N ALA A 70 -1.39 12.54 -1.63
CA ALA A 70 -1.97 12.97 -0.38
C ALA A 70 -1.24 14.17 0.23
N LYS A 71 -1.97 15.00 0.98
CA LYS A 71 -1.38 15.98 1.91
C LYS A 71 -0.93 15.21 3.16
N PHE A 72 0.35 15.31 3.47
CA PHE A 72 0.92 14.72 4.68
C PHE A 72 0.90 15.72 5.83
N ILE A 73 0.42 15.28 6.99
CA ILE A 73 0.37 16.04 8.24
C ILE A 73 1.09 15.24 9.32
N ARG A 74 2.18 15.78 9.83
CA ARG A 74 2.94 15.17 10.94
C ARG A 74 2.15 15.28 12.26
N THR A 75 2.19 14.22 13.08
CA THR A 75 1.54 14.16 14.40
C THR A 75 2.58 13.98 15.53
N PRO A 76 3.42 14.99 15.81
CA PRO A 76 4.59 14.85 16.68
C PRO A 76 4.26 14.68 18.17
N THR A 77 3.00 14.88 18.57
CA THR A 77 2.55 14.75 19.96
C THR A 77 1.91 13.41 20.28
N GLU A 78 1.79 12.53 19.28
CA GLU A 78 1.29 11.17 19.48
C GLU A 78 2.28 10.34 20.30
N LEU A 79 1.75 9.58 21.24
CA LEU A 79 2.56 8.69 22.08
C LEU A 79 2.68 7.30 21.43
N PRO A 80 3.78 6.60 21.70
CA PRO A 80 3.89 5.19 21.31
C PRO A 80 2.76 4.34 21.91
N PHE A 81 2.32 3.34 21.17
CA PHE A 81 1.31 2.38 21.60
C PHE A 81 1.68 0.96 21.16
N LEU A 82 1.12 -0.02 21.81
CA LEU A 82 1.28 -1.42 21.47
C LEU A 82 0.28 -1.77 20.35
N MET A 83 0.79 -2.04 19.14
CA MET A 83 -0.05 -2.36 17.99
C MET A 83 -0.55 -3.81 18.10
N PRO A 84 -1.88 -4.03 18.10
CA PRO A 84 -2.41 -5.38 18.09
C PRO A 84 -1.96 -6.18 16.87
N THR A 85 -1.73 -7.48 17.07
CA THR A 85 -1.44 -8.41 15.98
C THR A 85 -2.39 -9.62 16.06
N THR A 86 -2.30 -10.50 15.07
CA THR A 86 -3.06 -11.77 15.05
C THR A 86 -2.59 -12.79 16.11
N THR A 87 -1.62 -12.42 16.97
CA THR A 87 -1.09 -13.22 18.08
C THR A 87 -0.95 -12.37 19.34
N ASP A 88 -0.37 -12.90 20.42
CA ASP A 88 -0.09 -12.15 21.66
C ASP A 88 1.07 -11.16 21.54
N ARG A 89 1.77 -11.11 20.40
CA ARG A 89 2.84 -10.16 20.14
C ARG A 89 2.28 -8.76 19.94
N LEU A 90 2.82 -7.79 20.66
CA LEU A 90 2.39 -6.39 20.68
C LEU A 90 3.61 -5.48 20.39
N PRO A 91 4.03 -5.33 19.11
CA PRO A 91 5.11 -4.42 18.75
C PRO A 91 4.72 -2.97 19.01
N GLU A 92 5.70 -2.17 19.41
CA GLU A 92 5.47 -0.76 19.69
C GLU A 92 5.59 0.07 18.42
N TYR A 93 4.56 0.90 18.18
CA TYR A 93 4.48 1.84 17.07
C TYR A 93 4.09 3.22 17.57
N VAL A 94 4.41 4.24 16.79
CA VAL A 94 3.89 5.59 16.95
C VAL A 94 3.12 6.00 15.69
N LYS A 95 1.99 6.68 15.84
CA LYS A 95 1.33 7.35 14.72
C LYS A 95 2.20 8.53 14.28
N TYR A 96 2.91 8.33 13.20
CA TYR A 96 3.89 9.30 12.70
C TYR A 96 3.22 10.51 12.02
N GLY A 97 2.12 10.28 11.33
CA GLY A 97 1.39 11.33 10.62
C GLY A 97 0.14 10.81 9.95
N GLU A 98 -0.55 11.68 9.25
CA GLU A 98 -1.75 11.37 8.48
C GLU A 98 -1.56 11.76 7.01
N ALA A 99 -2.05 10.92 6.10
CA ALA A 99 -2.19 11.23 4.68
C ALA A 99 -3.64 11.58 4.39
N HIS A 100 -3.90 12.80 3.95
CA HIS A 100 -5.23 13.28 3.56
C HIS A 100 -5.32 13.35 2.03
N PHE A 101 -6.31 12.69 1.46
CA PHE A 101 -6.45 12.55 0.00
C PHE A 101 -7.93 12.52 -0.43
N ASN A 102 -8.15 12.53 -1.75
CA ASN A 102 -9.47 12.46 -2.35
C ASN A 102 -9.52 11.31 -3.36
N ILE A 103 -10.62 10.54 -3.34
CA ILE A 103 -10.97 9.56 -4.36
C ILE A 103 -12.41 9.83 -4.78
N ASP A 104 -12.65 10.02 -6.07
CA ASP A 104 -13.97 10.25 -6.67
C ASP A 104 -14.75 11.40 -5.96
N GLY A 105 -14.05 12.48 -5.61
CA GLY A 105 -14.64 13.67 -4.99
C GLY A 105 -14.90 13.55 -3.48
N LYS A 106 -14.60 12.40 -2.86
CA LYS A 106 -14.72 12.19 -1.41
C LYS A 106 -13.37 12.29 -0.72
N GLU A 107 -13.34 12.95 0.42
CA GLU A 107 -12.15 13.09 1.25
C GLU A 107 -11.98 11.87 2.16
N PHE A 108 -10.72 11.40 2.24
CA PHE A 108 -10.28 10.31 3.11
C PHE A 108 -9.00 10.68 3.81
N LYS A 109 -8.71 9.98 4.88
CA LYS A 109 -7.41 10.04 5.55
C LYS A 109 -6.98 8.65 6.01
N LEU A 110 -5.67 8.45 6.09
CA LEU A 110 -5.03 7.27 6.66
C LEU A 110 -3.91 7.69 7.59
N ALA A 111 -3.82 7.06 8.75
CA ALA A 111 -2.69 7.18 9.65
C ALA A 111 -1.52 6.35 9.12
N LEU A 112 -0.31 6.91 9.21
CA LEU A 112 0.93 6.22 8.91
C LEU A 112 1.67 6.00 10.22
N TYR A 113 2.14 4.77 10.42
CA TYR A 113 2.79 4.35 11.64
C TYR A 113 4.29 4.11 11.43
N GLN A 114 5.07 4.36 12.46
CA GLN A 114 6.48 4.00 12.49
C GLN A 114 6.74 3.08 13.68
N SER A 115 7.42 1.96 13.46
CA SER A 115 7.87 1.11 14.54
C SER A 115 8.97 1.82 15.33
N THR A 116 8.90 1.79 16.65
CA THR A 116 9.97 2.34 17.50
C THR A 116 11.27 1.57 17.35
N ALA A 117 11.22 0.29 16.99
CA ALA A 117 12.41 -0.50 16.68
C ALA A 117 13.07 -0.14 15.33
N ALA A 118 12.33 0.46 14.40
CA ALA A 118 12.87 0.83 13.08
C ALA A 118 13.85 2.01 13.13
N TYR A 119 13.87 2.78 14.23
CA TYR A 119 14.83 3.89 14.39
C TYR A 119 16.29 3.43 14.38
N ASP A 120 16.55 2.21 14.83
CA ASP A 120 17.88 1.64 14.96
C ASP A 120 18.24 0.65 13.84
N GLU A 121 17.33 0.43 12.89
CA GLU A 121 17.53 -0.50 11.79
C GLU A 121 17.95 0.24 10.50
N ALA A 122 19.16 -0.07 10.02
CA ALA A 122 19.72 0.56 8.83
C ALA A 122 18.82 0.39 7.60
N GLY A 123 18.41 1.53 6.99
CA GLY A 123 17.52 1.58 5.83
C GLY A 123 16.02 1.60 6.17
N TYR A 124 15.66 1.56 7.45
CA TYR A 124 14.28 1.68 7.93
C TYR A 124 14.00 2.93 8.75
N GLU A 125 14.98 3.82 8.91
CA GLU A 125 14.88 5.03 9.73
C GLU A 125 13.75 5.98 9.24
N ASP A 126 13.45 5.95 7.94
CA ASP A 126 12.40 6.74 7.32
C ASP A 126 11.17 5.90 6.86
N TYR A 127 11.14 4.62 7.22
CA TYR A 127 10.06 3.72 6.86
C TYR A 127 8.78 4.06 7.61
N LEU A 128 7.66 4.07 6.88
CA LEU A 128 6.31 4.24 7.40
C LEU A 128 5.43 3.07 6.94
N PHE A 129 4.77 2.47 7.90
CA PHE A 129 3.81 1.39 7.72
C PHE A 129 2.39 1.95 7.61
N LEU A 130 1.64 1.53 6.61
CA LEU A 130 0.29 1.99 6.34
C LEU A 130 -0.66 0.79 6.17
N PRO A 131 -1.16 0.21 7.28
CA PRO A 131 -2.20 -0.81 7.23
C PRO A 131 -3.58 -0.16 7.06
N PHE A 132 -4.48 -0.80 6.29
CA PHE A 132 -5.83 -0.30 6.09
C PHE A 132 -6.82 -1.43 5.81
N THR A 133 -8.09 -1.18 6.09
CA THR A 133 -9.23 -1.95 5.58
C THR A 133 -10.06 -1.06 4.66
N ASP A 134 -10.81 -1.67 3.78
CA ASP A 134 -11.74 -1.01 2.87
C ASP A 134 -12.94 -1.92 2.57
N LEU A 135 -13.90 -1.47 1.79
CA LEU A 135 -15.09 -2.25 1.48
C LEU A 135 -14.83 -3.48 0.57
N THR A 136 -13.60 -3.73 0.14
CA THR A 136 -13.21 -4.99 -0.50
C THR A 136 -12.68 -6.02 0.50
N SER A 137 -12.39 -5.62 1.74
CA SER A 137 -11.88 -6.52 2.79
C SER A 137 -12.91 -7.59 3.14
N GLY A 138 -12.60 -8.85 2.81
CA GLY A 138 -13.53 -9.98 2.92
C GLY A 138 -14.53 -10.10 1.75
N ASP A 139 -14.42 -9.21 0.75
CA ASP A 139 -15.24 -9.22 -0.47
C ASP A 139 -14.37 -8.84 -1.69
N GLY A 140 -13.41 -9.69 -2.01
CA GLY A 140 -12.46 -9.55 -3.12
C GLY A 140 -11.02 -9.27 -2.70
N SER A 141 -10.75 -8.76 -1.50
CA SER A 141 -9.42 -8.72 -0.89
C SER A 141 -9.41 -9.39 0.48
N TYR A 142 -8.23 -9.59 1.07
CA TYR A 142 -8.07 -10.27 2.35
C TYR A 142 -8.88 -9.58 3.47
N GLY A 143 -9.65 -10.35 4.23
CA GLY A 143 -10.56 -9.85 5.26
C GLY A 143 -9.87 -9.12 6.43
N GLY A 144 -8.61 -9.45 6.72
CA GLY A 144 -7.78 -8.79 7.73
C GLY A 144 -7.18 -7.44 7.29
N GLY A 145 -7.51 -6.98 6.08
CA GLY A 145 -6.97 -5.75 5.49
C GLY A 145 -5.69 -5.97 4.71
N ARG A 146 -5.19 -4.88 4.13
CA ARG A 146 -3.98 -4.83 3.30
C ARG A 146 -3.02 -3.78 3.81
N PHE A 147 -1.79 -3.84 3.35
CA PHE A 147 -0.71 -2.98 3.78
C PHE A 147 -0.12 -2.21 2.60
N LEU A 148 0.43 -1.06 2.90
CA LEU A 148 1.28 -0.28 2.02
C LEU A 148 2.53 0.16 2.77
N ASP A 149 3.64 0.23 2.06
CA ASP A 149 4.88 0.78 2.54
C ASP A 149 5.04 2.21 2.05
N ALA A 150 5.53 3.06 2.91
CA ALA A 150 5.83 4.44 2.58
C ALA A 150 7.15 4.89 3.21
N ARG A 151 7.61 6.07 2.81
CA ARG A 151 8.79 6.72 3.39
C ARG A 151 8.42 8.11 3.88
N ILE A 152 9.10 8.57 4.91
CA ILE A 152 8.91 9.93 5.43
C ILE A 152 9.13 10.93 4.29
N PRO A 153 8.13 11.73 3.91
CA PRO A 153 8.28 12.66 2.82
C PRO A 153 9.16 13.86 3.21
N LYS A 154 9.94 14.39 2.27
CA LYS A 154 10.76 15.61 2.47
C LYS A 154 9.93 16.89 2.67
N GLY A 155 8.61 16.82 2.49
CA GLY A 155 7.70 17.96 2.59
C GLY A 155 6.32 17.52 3.04
N ASN A 156 5.30 18.26 2.66
CA ASN A 156 3.92 18.03 3.08
C ASN A 156 3.08 17.22 2.06
N LYS A 157 3.71 16.43 1.21
CA LYS A 157 3.03 15.61 0.20
C LYS A 157 3.63 14.21 0.20
N ILE A 158 2.78 13.20 0.18
CA ILE A 158 3.15 11.79 0.09
C ILE A 158 2.34 11.14 -1.04
N MET A 159 2.95 10.20 -1.75
CA MET A 159 2.25 9.38 -2.74
C MET A 159 1.74 8.13 -2.05
N ILE A 160 0.45 7.86 -2.14
CA ILE A 160 -0.18 6.61 -1.73
C ILE A 160 -0.64 5.92 -3.01
N ASP A 161 -0.08 4.74 -3.30
CA ASP A 161 -0.42 3.96 -4.50
C ASP A 161 -1.04 2.63 -4.09
N PHE A 162 -2.37 2.60 -4.05
CA PHE A 162 -3.10 1.40 -3.67
C PHE A 162 -2.94 0.24 -4.68
N ASN A 163 -2.48 0.51 -5.91
CA ASN A 163 -2.13 -0.56 -6.86
C ASN A 163 -0.94 -1.41 -6.39
N LYS A 164 -0.19 -0.92 -5.38
CA LYS A 164 0.91 -1.63 -4.71
C LYS A 164 0.52 -2.23 -3.37
N ALA A 165 -0.76 -2.18 -2.99
CA ALA A 165 -1.22 -2.77 -1.73
C ALA A 165 -1.03 -4.30 -1.75
N TYR A 166 -0.53 -4.83 -0.64
CA TYR A 166 -0.23 -6.24 -0.46
C TYR A 166 -0.93 -6.83 0.77
N ASN A 167 -1.12 -8.15 0.77
CA ASN A 167 -1.67 -8.85 1.92
C ASN A 167 -0.61 -9.09 2.99
N PRO A 168 -0.98 -9.07 4.29
CA PRO A 168 -0.11 -9.55 5.35
C PRO A 168 0.27 -11.03 5.15
N TYR A 169 1.43 -11.43 5.62
CA TYR A 169 1.93 -12.80 5.47
C TYR A 169 1.01 -13.86 6.06
N CYS A 170 0.27 -13.53 7.11
CA CYS A 170 -0.71 -14.43 7.70
C CYS A 170 -1.90 -14.75 6.78
N ALA A 171 -2.13 -13.98 5.73
CA ALA A 171 -3.10 -14.31 4.69
C ALA A 171 -2.67 -15.52 3.84
N TYR A 172 -1.39 -15.86 3.84
CA TYR A 172 -0.80 -16.96 3.07
C TYR A 172 -0.32 -18.12 3.95
N ASN A 173 0.03 -17.83 5.22
CA ASN A 173 0.57 -18.86 6.10
C ASN A 173 0.37 -18.46 7.57
N HIS A 174 -0.44 -19.22 8.29
CA HIS A 174 -0.84 -18.96 9.68
C HIS A 174 0.30 -18.96 10.71
N LYS A 175 1.52 -19.39 10.33
CA LYS A 175 2.68 -19.28 11.22
C LYS A 175 3.15 -17.84 11.46
N TYR A 176 2.73 -16.90 10.60
CA TYR A 176 3.10 -15.48 10.72
C TYR A 176 2.11 -14.73 11.61
N TYR A 177 2.64 -13.78 12.37
CA TYR A 177 1.84 -12.78 13.07
C TYR A 177 1.83 -11.50 12.24
N CYS A 178 0.69 -10.84 12.19
CA CYS A 178 0.54 -9.63 11.39
C CYS A 178 -0.16 -8.54 12.20
N PRO A 179 0.27 -7.29 12.06
CA PRO A 179 -0.45 -6.16 12.62
C PRO A 179 -1.90 -6.11 12.14
N ILE A 180 -2.80 -5.74 13.05
CA ILE A 180 -4.21 -5.51 12.71
C ILE A 180 -4.38 -4.03 12.39
N PRO A 181 -4.94 -3.67 11.21
CA PRO A 181 -5.24 -2.29 10.88
C PRO A 181 -6.05 -1.61 11.97
N GLN A 182 -5.63 -0.40 12.35
CA GLN A 182 -6.34 0.38 13.35
C GLN A 182 -7.65 0.92 12.76
N LYS A 183 -8.70 1.00 13.56
CA LYS A 183 -10.04 1.43 13.13
C LYS A 183 -10.05 2.81 12.44
N GLU A 184 -9.12 3.69 12.76
CA GLU A 184 -8.98 4.98 12.09
C GLU A 184 -8.54 4.85 10.61
N ASN A 185 -8.06 3.68 10.20
CA ASN A 185 -7.67 3.32 8.84
C ASN A 185 -8.72 2.48 8.10
N ASP A 186 -9.96 2.47 8.58
CA ASP A 186 -11.09 1.86 7.86
C ASP A 186 -11.60 2.84 6.80
N LEU A 187 -11.42 2.51 5.53
CA LEU A 187 -11.90 3.29 4.40
C LEU A 187 -13.31 2.84 3.98
N LEU A 188 -14.29 3.72 4.10
CA LEU A 188 -15.68 3.47 3.67
C LEU A 188 -15.84 3.65 2.14
N VAL A 189 -14.99 3.00 1.38
CA VAL A 189 -14.97 2.99 -0.09
C VAL A 189 -14.34 1.69 -0.56
N ARG A 190 -14.69 1.18 -1.72
CA ARG A 190 -14.02 0.03 -2.35
C ARG A 190 -12.74 0.50 -3.03
N ILE A 191 -11.61 -0.08 -2.64
CA ILE A 191 -10.30 0.13 -3.27
C ILE A 191 -9.98 -1.11 -4.12
N GLU A 192 -10.53 -1.15 -5.33
CA GLU A 192 -10.30 -2.24 -6.29
C GLU A 192 -8.95 -2.06 -7.00
N ALA A 193 -7.87 -2.09 -6.21
CA ALA A 193 -6.48 -1.95 -6.64
C ALA A 193 -5.57 -2.78 -5.75
N GLY A 194 -4.39 -3.17 -6.24
CA GLY A 194 -3.44 -4.01 -5.51
C GLY A 194 -3.83 -5.48 -5.51
N VAL A 195 -3.31 -6.23 -4.55
CA VAL A 195 -3.51 -7.69 -4.46
C VAL A 195 -4.94 -8.03 -4.02
N LYS A 196 -5.50 -9.11 -4.59
CA LYS A 196 -6.77 -9.72 -4.19
C LYS A 196 -6.60 -10.68 -3.01
N ALA A 197 -7.71 -11.24 -2.53
CA ALA A 197 -7.66 -12.33 -1.57
C ALA A 197 -6.90 -13.53 -2.14
N TYR A 198 -6.22 -14.25 -1.24
CA TYR A 198 -5.56 -15.52 -1.58
C TYR A 198 -6.54 -16.65 -1.21
N ASP A 199 -7.08 -17.33 -2.23
CA ASP A 199 -8.22 -18.25 -2.07
C ASP A 199 -7.80 -19.73 -1.95
N ASN A 200 -6.57 -20.04 -1.55
CA ASN A 200 -6.13 -21.44 -1.40
C ASN A 200 -6.38 -22.02 0.01
N HIS A 201 -7.37 -21.48 0.74
CA HIS A 201 -7.78 -22.02 2.06
C HIS A 201 -9.27 -22.28 2.12
#